data_fa7794d5d451fb84dff2446c8e4877b3
#
_entry.id   fa7794d5d451fb84dff2446c8e4877b3
#
_cell.length_a   1.000
_cell.length_b   1.000
_cell.length_c   1.000
_cell.angle_alpha   90.00
_cell.angle_beta   90.00
_cell.angle_gamma   90.00
#
_symmetry.space_group_name_H-M   'P 1'
#
loop_
_entity.id
_entity.type
_entity.pdbx_description
1 polymer ?
#
loop_
_entity_poly.entity_id
_entity_poly.type
_entity_poly.pdbx_seq_one_letter_code
_entity_poly.pdbx_strand_id
1 'polypeptide(L)'
;MMKKFAKWLEVLLMICLMLTACTPASQQPTGNSEAQVENLAKLCKVWGYVKYTHPVFLLGEKDWDEELLKLIPAVSEADSDEVNRILHEWFLSLGEIDYGMATSISTLQEDKLCVQADISWIKDIAYLGKDLSEDIQLLGPIPSIYRENAPVKFTANPMGTRVTDFSNEALYENMDYGDQGYRLLGLFRLWNAMEYYYPYLDILDNNWHDLLPEYIARMLEGKNQESYELTIASLSAKLQDAHVALYNSKYTILEAGIYGVPVKIMQAEGEIVVTEVLEDDCPLQRGDIIRELDGKNIRDILAERMEYFSVTTEKKFINKIGHFLLRSNDKNIELTISRDGIEQTVSVEGEMAYYSMLETAEQPYQILNGNIGLLNPAALQAGSLSSLMNKLMSTNGLVIDLRQYPSNYVVYDLAEYLVDGVKPFLICAVPTESNPGAFLKNIKYSGKQENANVERYEKPVVVLMNEKTQSQAEYTIMSIRNGENVTVMGENSVGSDGDVAYLPLPGGMNLSFSSQGIYTSDGGQTQRVGLAPDIEVHPTIEGIKAGRDELMEAAVDYILSQNEN
;
A
#
# COMPACT_ATOMS: atom_id res chain seq x y z
N MET A 1 46.62 -13.28 -50.58
CA MET A 1 45.78 -13.49 -49.36
C MET A 1 45.55 -12.20 -48.55
N MET A 2 46.51 -11.30 -48.44
CA MET A 2 46.41 -10.03 -47.70
C MET A 2 45.38 -9.01 -48.22
N LYS A 3 45.14 -8.91 -49.53
CA LYS A 3 44.16 -7.96 -50.12
C LYS A 3 42.68 -8.34 -49.93
N LYS A 4 42.37 -9.60 -49.57
CA LYS A 4 41.01 -10.05 -49.25
C LYS A 4 40.67 -9.80 -47.76
N PHE A 5 41.69 -9.80 -46.91
CA PHE A 5 41.52 -9.54 -45.46
C PHE A 5 41.24 -8.04 -45.16
N ALA A 6 41.86 -7.12 -45.91
CA ALA A 6 41.62 -5.67 -45.78
C ALA A 6 40.19 -5.28 -46.17
N LYS A 7 39.60 -5.90 -47.21
CA LYS A 7 38.21 -5.64 -47.61
C LYS A 7 37.17 -6.16 -46.61
N TRP A 8 37.47 -7.24 -45.89
CA TRP A 8 36.57 -7.75 -44.83
C TRP A 8 36.64 -6.87 -43.58
N LEU A 9 37.78 -6.26 -43.28
CA LEU A 9 37.94 -5.33 -42.18
C LEU A 9 37.22 -4.02 -42.39
N GLU A 10 37.24 -3.49 -43.62
CA GLU A 10 36.48 -2.28 -44.01
C GLU A 10 34.94 -2.50 -43.99
N VAL A 11 34.48 -3.68 -44.37
CA VAL A 11 33.05 -4.04 -44.30
C VAL A 11 32.61 -4.27 -42.86
N LEU A 12 33.45 -4.85 -42.02
CA LEU A 12 33.15 -5.00 -40.58
C LEU A 12 33.15 -3.64 -39.86
N LEU A 13 34.06 -2.72 -40.22
CA LEU A 13 34.07 -1.37 -39.66
C LEU A 13 32.85 -0.54 -40.09
N MET A 14 32.36 -0.70 -41.35
CA MET A 14 31.14 -0.07 -41.81
C MET A 14 29.87 -0.65 -41.15
N ILE A 15 29.84 -1.92 -40.85
CA ILE A 15 28.71 -2.55 -40.11
C ILE A 15 28.71 -2.13 -38.66
N CYS A 16 29.86 -1.99 -38.00
CA CYS A 16 29.96 -1.44 -36.64
C CYS A 16 29.58 0.05 -36.57
N LEU A 17 29.83 0.85 -37.61
CA LEU A 17 29.42 2.26 -37.69
C LEU A 17 27.92 2.45 -38.01
N MET A 18 27.24 1.43 -38.56
CA MET A 18 25.78 1.48 -38.78
C MET A 18 24.97 0.90 -37.62
N LEU A 19 25.59 0.23 -36.66
CA LEU A 19 24.93 -0.28 -35.47
C LEU A 19 24.97 0.69 -34.25
N THR A 20 25.67 1.83 -34.39
CA THR A 20 25.70 2.90 -33.38
C THR A 20 24.72 4.05 -33.65
N ALA A 21 23.80 3.91 -34.60
CA ALA A 21 22.88 4.99 -35.01
C ALA A 21 21.39 4.60 -34.90
N CYS A 22 21.01 3.74 -33.96
CA CYS A 22 19.62 3.53 -33.58
C CYS A 22 19.53 3.24 -32.07
N THR A 23 20.03 4.13 -31.25
CA THR A 23 19.37 4.44 -29.98
C THR A 23 18.26 5.42 -30.36
N PRO A 24 16.99 5.18 -29.96
CA PRO A 24 16.01 6.25 -30.03
C PRO A 24 16.59 7.40 -29.19
N ALA A 25 16.77 8.54 -29.83
CA ALA A 25 17.08 9.76 -29.12
C ALA A 25 15.96 9.93 -28.09
N SER A 26 16.27 9.77 -26.83
CA SER A 26 15.50 10.39 -25.77
C SER A 26 15.43 11.86 -26.19
N GLN A 27 14.27 12.33 -26.62
CA GLN A 27 14.03 13.74 -26.79
C GLN A 27 14.33 14.35 -25.43
N GLN A 28 15.47 15.00 -25.30
CA GLN A 28 15.71 15.89 -24.16
C GLN A 28 14.59 16.94 -24.22
N PRO A 29 13.90 17.21 -23.13
CA PRO A 29 12.93 18.28 -23.07
C PRO A 29 13.61 19.56 -23.55
N THR A 30 12.92 20.36 -24.34
CA THR A 30 13.37 21.72 -24.67
C THR A 30 13.53 22.48 -23.37
N GLY A 31 14.55 23.33 -23.20
CA GLY A 31 14.90 23.98 -21.92
C GLY A 31 13.76 24.74 -21.20
N ASN A 32 12.71 25.14 -21.92
CA ASN A 32 11.47 25.68 -21.33
C ASN A 32 10.64 24.64 -20.58
N SER A 33 10.67 23.36 -20.96
CA SER A 33 9.92 22.32 -20.26
C SER A 33 10.55 21.94 -18.91
N GLU A 34 11.87 21.99 -18.80
CA GLU A 34 12.60 21.71 -17.55
C GLU A 34 12.36 22.80 -16.50
N ALA A 35 12.48 24.08 -16.90
CA ALA A 35 12.17 25.21 -16.02
C ALA A 35 10.70 25.20 -15.57
N GLN A 36 9.76 24.87 -16.45
CA GLN A 36 8.34 24.73 -16.09
C GLN A 36 8.13 23.64 -15.05
N VAL A 37 8.79 22.49 -15.21
CA VAL A 37 8.69 21.37 -14.25
C VAL A 37 9.23 21.76 -12.88
N GLU A 38 10.40 22.42 -12.83
CA GLU A 38 10.99 22.93 -11.58
C GLU A 38 10.09 23.95 -10.88
N ASN A 39 9.53 24.90 -11.64
CA ASN A 39 8.61 25.91 -11.13
C ASN A 39 7.35 25.27 -10.51
N LEU A 40 6.75 24.31 -11.21
CA LEU A 40 5.58 23.58 -10.74
C LEU A 40 5.90 22.68 -9.54
N ALA A 41 7.10 22.10 -9.47
CA ALA A 41 7.54 21.33 -8.30
C ALA A 41 7.69 22.24 -7.05
N LYS A 42 8.23 23.45 -7.24
CA LYS A 42 8.29 24.47 -6.18
C LYS A 42 6.87 24.89 -5.73
N LEU A 43 5.98 25.18 -6.69
CA LEU A 43 4.57 25.49 -6.39
C LEU A 43 3.91 24.35 -5.60
N CYS A 44 4.09 23.11 -6.02
CA CYS A 44 3.54 21.93 -5.34
C CYS A 44 3.93 21.90 -3.85
N LYS A 45 5.23 22.05 -3.57
CA LYS A 45 5.78 22.02 -2.20
C LYS A 45 5.28 23.20 -1.37
N VAL A 46 5.35 24.42 -1.91
CA VAL A 46 4.94 25.64 -1.18
C VAL A 46 3.44 25.61 -0.92
N TRP A 47 2.62 25.33 -1.94
CA TRP A 47 1.17 25.23 -1.79
C TRP A 47 0.77 24.14 -0.78
N GLY A 48 1.36 22.96 -0.87
CA GLY A 48 1.04 21.84 0.01
C GLY A 48 1.36 22.14 1.48
N TYR A 49 2.54 22.73 1.75
CA TYR A 49 2.90 23.12 3.11
C TYR A 49 1.95 24.18 3.67
N VAL A 50 1.69 25.25 2.88
CA VAL A 50 0.79 26.34 3.25
C VAL A 50 -0.65 25.84 3.42
N LYS A 51 -1.13 24.95 2.53
CA LYS A 51 -2.45 24.30 2.62
C LYS A 51 -2.68 23.62 3.97
N TYR A 52 -1.67 22.93 4.49
CA TYR A 52 -1.81 22.16 5.73
C TYR A 52 -1.44 22.95 6.99
N THR A 53 -0.92 24.18 6.86
CA THR A 53 -0.41 24.97 8.00
C THR A 53 -0.99 26.37 8.12
N HIS A 54 -1.48 27.01 7.05
CA HIS A 54 -1.97 28.38 7.12
C HIS A 54 -3.39 28.47 7.69
N PRO A 55 -3.67 29.36 8.68
CA PRO A 55 -4.97 29.49 9.34
C PRO A 55 -6.15 29.64 8.37
N VAL A 56 -5.99 30.42 7.31
CA VAL A 56 -7.07 30.69 6.34
C VAL A 56 -7.63 29.41 5.69
N PHE A 57 -6.77 28.43 5.40
CA PHE A 57 -7.18 27.14 4.85
C PHE A 57 -7.70 26.19 5.93
N LEU A 58 -7.08 26.24 7.11
CA LEU A 58 -7.50 25.39 8.22
C LEU A 58 -8.88 25.75 8.74
N LEU A 59 -9.26 27.03 8.67
CA LEU A 59 -10.58 27.54 9.02
C LEU A 59 -11.59 27.38 7.88
N GLY A 60 -11.14 27.06 6.65
CA GLY A 60 -11.99 26.99 5.47
C GLY A 60 -12.47 28.36 4.97
N GLU A 61 -11.73 29.43 5.25
CA GLU A 61 -12.07 30.80 4.82
C GLU A 61 -11.72 31.07 3.36
N LYS A 62 -10.79 30.28 2.79
CA LYS A 62 -10.45 30.26 1.37
C LYS A 62 -10.38 28.82 0.87
N ASP A 63 -10.72 28.65 -0.40
CA ASP A 63 -10.58 27.37 -1.10
C ASP A 63 -9.13 27.17 -1.56
N TRP A 64 -8.48 26.15 -1.05
CA TRP A 64 -7.08 25.84 -1.35
C TRP A 64 -6.86 25.33 -2.78
N ASP A 65 -7.85 24.67 -3.37
CA ASP A 65 -7.77 24.18 -4.74
C ASP A 65 -7.94 25.34 -5.75
N GLU A 66 -8.89 26.25 -5.50
CA GLU A 66 -9.05 27.46 -6.32
C GLU A 66 -7.79 28.33 -6.31
N GLU A 67 -7.15 28.47 -5.15
CA GLU A 67 -5.90 29.23 -5.03
C GLU A 67 -4.76 28.57 -5.84
N LEU A 68 -4.64 27.23 -5.81
CA LEU A 68 -3.68 26.52 -6.65
C LEU A 68 -3.96 26.69 -8.14
N LEU A 69 -5.22 26.50 -8.56
CA LEU A 69 -5.62 26.61 -9.97
C LEU A 69 -5.34 28.00 -10.55
N LYS A 70 -5.42 29.06 -9.74
CA LYS A 70 -5.03 30.44 -10.13
C LYS A 70 -3.53 30.60 -10.32
N LEU A 71 -2.71 29.90 -9.52
CA LEU A 71 -1.25 30.01 -9.56
C LEU A 71 -0.59 29.24 -10.70
N ILE A 72 -1.14 28.09 -11.06
CA ILE A 72 -0.55 27.20 -12.06
C ILE A 72 -0.17 27.92 -13.37
N PRO A 73 -1.04 28.72 -14.04
CA PRO A 73 -0.68 29.37 -15.29
C PRO A 73 0.47 30.38 -15.13
N ALA A 74 0.41 31.21 -14.09
CA ALA A 74 1.41 32.24 -13.84
C ALA A 74 2.80 31.64 -13.53
N VAL A 75 2.84 30.60 -12.69
CA VAL A 75 4.06 29.91 -12.29
C VAL A 75 4.66 29.11 -13.46
N SER A 76 3.82 28.51 -14.29
CA SER A 76 4.26 27.72 -15.44
C SER A 76 5.06 28.53 -16.48
N GLU A 77 4.76 29.83 -16.62
CA GLU A 77 5.35 30.70 -17.64
C GLU A 77 6.48 31.59 -17.08
N ALA A 78 6.66 31.65 -15.77
CA ALA A 78 7.59 32.52 -15.10
C ALA A 78 9.05 32.03 -15.19
N ASP A 79 9.99 32.97 -15.05
CA ASP A 79 11.37 32.61 -14.74
C ASP A 79 11.55 32.33 -13.23
N SER A 80 12.70 31.79 -12.82
CA SER A 80 12.95 31.33 -11.44
C SER A 80 12.81 32.43 -10.39
N ASP A 81 13.22 33.67 -10.69
CA ASP A 81 13.13 34.80 -9.75
C ASP A 81 11.66 35.28 -9.66
N GLU A 82 10.96 35.27 -10.76
CA GLU A 82 9.55 35.64 -10.83
C GLU A 82 8.67 34.64 -10.08
N VAL A 83 8.96 33.32 -10.14
CA VAL A 83 8.25 32.30 -9.35
C VAL A 83 8.29 32.62 -7.87
N ASN A 84 9.46 32.94 -7.33
CA ASN A 84 9.60 33.28 -5.91
C ASN A 84 8.75 34.52 -5.55
N ARG A 85 8.72 35.53 -6.43
CA ARG A 85 7.88 36.74 -6.25
C ARG A 85 6.39 36.40 -6.29
N ILE A 86 5.94 35.61 -7.27
CA ILE A 86 4.53 35.17 -7.40
C ILE A 86 4.09 34.41 -6.14
N LEU A 87 4.89 33.46 -5.67
CA LEU A 87 4.56 32.65 -4.50
C LEU A 87 4.55 33.49 -3.22
N HIS A 88 5.44 34.47 -3.08
CA HIS A 88 5.47 35.37 -1.94
C HIS A 88 4.27 36.32 -1.94
N GLU A 89 3.94 36.94 -3.09
CA GLU A 89 2.75 37.80 -3.22
C GLU A 89 1.45 37.02 -2.94
N TRP A 90 1.35 35.78 -3.43
CA TRP A 90 0.26 34.91 -3.10
C TRP A 90 0.18 34.64 -1.59
N PHE A 91 1.30 34.25 -0.97
CA PHE A 91 1.34 33.99 0.46
C PHE A 91 0.85 35.19 1.29
N LEU A 92 1.33 36.41 0.98
CA LEU A 92 0.87 37.63 1.64
C LEU A 92 -0.64 37.91 1.40
N SER A 93 -1.18 37.51 0.25
CA SER A 93 -2.59 37.67 -0.08
C SER A 93 -3.53 36.77 0.74
N LEU A 94 -2.99 35.76 1.40
CA LEU A 94 -3.74 34.87 2.29
C LEU A 94 -4.14 35.55 3.60
N GLY A 95 -3.48 36.63 3.97
CA GLY A 95 -3.77 37.40 5.17
C GLY A 95 -2.78 37.17 6.31
N GLU A 96 -3.07 37.74 7.47
CA GLU A 96 -2.20 37.64 8.64
C GLU A 96 -2.22 36.23 9.24
N ILE A 97 -1.04 35.79 9.71
CA ILE A 97 -0.88 34.51 10.41
C ILE A 97 -1.23 34.77 11.89
N ASP A 98 -2.52 34.63 12.20
CA ASP A 98 -2.97 34.69 13.59
C ASP A 98 -3.66 33.37 13.97
N TYR A 99 -3.02 32.57 14.81
CA TYR A 99 -3.64 31.37 15.37
C TYR A 99 -4.58 31.69 16.55
N GLY A 100 -4.87 32.97 16.79
CA GLY A 100 -5.75 33.40 17.85
C GLY A 100 -5.26 33.10 19.26
N MET A 101 -6.17 33.16 20.25
CA MET A 101 -5.85 32.81 21.65
C MET A 101 -5.82 31.29 21.86
N ALA A 102 -5.05 30.57 21.05
CA ALA A 102 -4.87 29.14 21.24
C ALA A 102 -4.08 28.88 22.53
N THR A 103 -4.74 28.33 23.50
CA THR A 103 -4.22 28.17 24.86
C THR A 103 -3.22 27.03 25.02
N SER A 104 -3.01 26.21 24.01
CA SER A 104 -1.99 25.15 24.07
C SER A 104 -1.54 24.71 22.65
N ILE A 105 -0.41 25.22 22.23
CA ILE A 105 0.37 24.63 21.14
C ILE A 105 1.15 23.48 21.77
N SER A 106 0.85 22.24 21.34
CA SER A 106 1.63 21.09 21.78
C SER A 106 3.01 21.15 21.14
N THR A 107 4.05 21.40 21.93
CA THR A 107 5.41 21.20 21.47
C THR A 107 5.68 19.72 21.28
N LEU A 108 6.26 19.36 20.14
CA LEU A 108 6.72 17.99 19.89
C LEU A 108 7.73 17.59 20.98
N GLN A 109 7.51 16.43 21.57
CA GLN A 109 8.49 15.79 22.45
C GLN A 109 9.39 14.94 21.56
N GLU A 110 10.64 15.36 21.36
CA GLU A 110 11.60 14.68 20.48
C GLU A 110 11.80 13.21 20.80
N ASP A 111 11.75 12.84 22.08
CA ASP A 111 11.84 11.44 22.54
C ASP A 111 10.64 10.57 22.14
N LYS A 112 9.55 11.20 21.76
CA LYS A 112 8.34 10.54 21.25
C LYS A 112 8.18 10.61 19.74
N LEU A 113 9.03 11.34 19.05
CA LEU A 113 8.99 11.43 17.60
C LEU A 113 9.41 10.08 17.00
N CYS A 114 8.63 9.59 16.04
CA CYS A 114 8.87 8.35 15.31
C CYS A 114 9.28 8.62 13.86
N VAL A 115 8.53 9.48 13.19
CA VAL A 115 8.74 9.88 11.79
C VAL A 115 8.52 11.38 11.68
N GLN A 116 9.27 12.05 10.79
CA GLN A 116 9.09 13.46 10.49
C GLN A 116 9.40 13.75 9.02
N ALA A 117 8.50 14.47 8.36
CA ALA A 117 8.72 14.96 7.00
C ALA A 117 9.91 15.94 6.94
N ASP A 118 10.64 15.91 5.83
CA ASP A 118 11.72 16.87 5.59
C ASP A 118 11.16 18.21 5.11
N ILE A 119 11.06 19.15 6.02
CA ILE A 119 10.69 20.55 5.74
C ILE A 119 11.91 21.50 5.73
N SER A 120 13.14 20.99 5.64
CA SER A 120 14.36 21.82 5.65
C SER A 120 14.41 22.83 4.49
N TRP A 121 13.77 22.50 3.37
CA TRP A 121 13.66 23.35 2.17
C TRP A 121 12.98 24.71 2.44
N ILE A 122 12.15 24.86 3.47
CA ILE A 122 11.53 26.15 3.81
C ILE A 122 12.55 27.20 4.25
N LYS A 123 13.74 26.77 4.70
CA LYS A 123 14.86 27.63 5.13
C LYS A 123 15.85 27.90 4.00
N ASP A 124 15.68 27.29 2.85
CA ASP A 124 16.59 27.46 1.72
C ASP A 124 16.27 28.75 0.95
N ILE A 125 17.04 29.79 1.28
CA ILE A 125 16.93 31.13 0.66
C ILE A 125 17.30 31.09 -0.84
N ALA A 126 18.18 30.17 -1.26
CA ALA A 126 18.53 30.04 -2.67
C ALA A 126 17.35 29.44 -3.46
N TYR A 127 16.56 28.57 -2.83
CA TYR A 127 15.40 27.93 -3.42
C TYR A 127 14.16 28.83 -3.44
N LEU A 128 13.82 29.47 -2.31
CA LEU A 128 12.57 30.22 -2.14
C LEU A 128 12.70 31.75 -2.32
N GLY A 129 13.93 32.28 -2.34
CA GLY A 129 14.14 33.69 -2.10
C GLY A 129 14.05 34.05 -0.61
N LYS A 130 14.61 35.16 -0.22
CA LYS A 130 14.70 35.58 1.18
C LYS A 130 13.32 35.81 1.81
N ASP A 131 12.48 36.60 1.14
CA ASP A 131 11.25 37.11 1.72
C ASP A 131 10.23 35.98 1.94
N LEU A 132 10.01 35.10 0.94
CA LEU A 132 9.14 33.93 1.08
C LEU A 132 9.68 32.95 2.14
N SER A 133 11.00 32.70 2.17
CA SER A 133 11.61 31.82 3.17
C SER A 133 11.43 32.35 4.59
N GLU A 134 11.60 33.64 4.82
CA GLU A 134 11.41 34.24 6.15
C GLU A 134 9.94 34.19 6.58
N ASP A 135 9.00 34.48 5.68
CA ASP A 135 7.57 34.55 6.01
C ASP A 135 6.94 33.15 6.19
N ILE A 136 7.27 32.17 5.35
CA ILE A 136 6.72 30.81 5.48
C ILE A 136 7.17 30.10 6.78
N GLN A 137 8.32 30.48 7.33
CA GLN A 137 8.82 29.99 8.63
C GLN A 137 7.99 30.50 9.82
N LEU A 138 7.13 31.53 9.63
CA LEU A 138 6.20 32.00 10.65
C LEU A 138 5.04 31.03 10.86
N LEU A 139 4.78 30.14 9.89
CA LEU A 139 3.82 29.05 10.05
C LEU A 139 4.37 28.04 11.06
N GLY A 140 3.74 27.99 12.20
CA GLY A 140 4.17 27.14 13.33
C GLY A 140 3.20 26.02 13.64
N PRO A 141 3.33 25.41 14.82
CA PRO A 141 2.42 24.37 15.31
C PRO A 141 0.98 24.88 15.33
N ILE A 142 0.05 24.02 14.91
CA ILE A 142 -1.34 24.36 14.67
C ILE A 142 -2.19 23.96 15.89
N PRO A 143 -2.99 24.90 16.46
CA PRO A 143 -3.96 24.54 17.47
C PRO A 143 -5.07 23.64 16.93
N SER A 144 -5.50 22.64 17.71
CA SER A 144 -6.50 21.64 17.29
C SER A 144 -7.87 22.22 16.92
N ILE A 145 -8.23 23.39 17.45
CA ILE A 145 -9.50 24.07 17.18
C ILE A 145 -9.70 24.49 15.70
N TYR A 146 -8.61 24.56 14.93
CA TYR A 146 -8.66 24.98 13.52
C TYR A 146 -8.97 23.82 12.55
N ARG A 147 -9.30 22.61 13.03
CA ARG A 147 -9.35 21.41 12.18
C ARG A 147 -10.71 21.05 11.59
N GLU A 148 -11.81 21.66 12.01
CA GLU A 148 -13.15 21.26 11.53
C GLU A 148 -13.31 21.41 10.01
N ASN A 149 -12.84 22.53 9.45
CA ASN A 149 -12.90 22.83 8.02
C ASN A 149 -11.57 22.64 7.29
N ALA A 150 -10.54 22.15 7.98
CA ALA A 150 -9.22 21.94 7.43
C ALA A 150 -9.23 20.91 6.29
N PRO A 151 -8.27 20.99 5.35
CA PRO A 151 -8.08 19.96 4.31
C PRO A 151 -7.94 18.55 4.88
N VAL A 152 -7.36 18.44 6.08
CA VAL A 152 -7.20 17.19 6.82
C VAL A 152 -7.74 17.34 8.22
N LYS A 153 -8.69 16.50 8.58
CA LYS A 153 -9.21 16.30 9.93
C LYS A 153 -8.64 15.03 10.56
N PHE A 154 -8.93 14.85 11.85
CA PHE A 154 -8.59 13.64 12.57
C PHE A 154 -9.83 13.08 13.24
N THR A 155 -10.26 11.92 12.79
CA THR A 155 -11.44 11.24 13.35
C THR A 155 -11.02 10.05 14.19
N ALA A 156 -11.76 9.79 15.26
CA ALA A 156 -11.55 8.59 16.06
C ALA A 156 -12.18 7.39 15.35
N ASN A 157 -11.41 6.33 15.15
CA ASN A 157 -11.94 5.06 14.70
C ASN A 157 -12.63 4.30 15.85
N PRO A 158 -13.37 3.21 15.58
CA PRO A 158 -14.01 2.39 16.61
C PRO A 158 -13.03 1.79 17.65
N MET A 159 -11.73 1.74 17.34
CA MET A 159 -10.68 1.23 18.23
C MET A 159 -10.03 2.33 19.08
N GLY A 160 -10.55 3.57 19.01
CA GLY A 160 -10.06 4.72 19.78
C GLY A 160 -8.72 5.27 19.30
N THR A 161 -8.25 4.87 18.11
CA THR A 161 -7.11 5.52 17.44
C THR A 161 -7.61 6.67 16.55
N ARG A 162 -6.73 7.64 16.27
CA ARG A 162 -7.05 8.75 15.38
C ARG A 162 -6.50 8.47 13.99
N VAL A 163 -7.37 8.60 12.99
CA VAL A 163 -7.04 8.47 11.56
C VAL A 163 -7.16 9.82 10.86
N THR A 164 -6.34 10.04 9.86
CA THR A 164 -6.45 11.19 8.96
C THR A 164 -7.70 11.05 8.10
N ASP A 165 -8.45 12.14 8.01
CA ASP A 165 -9.71 12.23 7.28
C ASP A 165 -9.62 13.39 6.27
N PHE A 166 -9.61 13.05 4.99
CA PHE A 166 -9.53 13.98 3.86
C PHE A 166 -10.91 14.30 3.25
N SER A 167 -12.00 14.06 3.98
CA SER A 167 -13.37 14.22 3.47
C SER A 167 -13.75 15.65 3.06
N ASN A 168 -12.94 16.66 3.39
CA ASN A 168 -13.10 18.03 2.92
C ASN A 168 -12.46 18.29 1.55
N GLU A 169 -11.74 17.32 0.98
CA GLU A 169 -11.20 17.40 -0.38
C GLU A 169 -12.28 17.14 -1.43
N ALA A 170 -12.36 17.98 -2.44
CA ALA A 170 -13.38 17.87 -3.48
C ALA A 170 -13.00 16.82 -4.53
N LEU A 171 -13.98 16.01 -4.98
CA LEU A 171 -13.78 14.93 -5.96
C LEU A 171 -13.71 15.41 -7.42
N TYR A 172 -14.28 16.56 -7.75
CA TYR A 172 -14.35 17.08 -9.13
C TYR A 172 -14.74 16.00 -10.15
N GLU A 173 -15.81 15.26 -9.88
CA GLU A 173 -16.25 14.08 -10.67
C GLU A 173 -16.38 14.36 -12.18
N ASN A 174 -16.73 15.60 -12.54
CA ASN A 174 -16.94 16.03 -13.93
C ASN A 174 -15.83 16.95 -14.44
N MET A 175 -14.60 16.81 -13.95
CA MET A 175 -13.48 17.62 -14.42
C MET A 175 -13.22 17.42 -15.92
N ASP A 176 -12.74 18.46 -16.57
CA ASP A 176 -12.18 18.33 -17.92
C ASP A 176 -10.75 17.76 -17.81
N TYR A 177 -10.55 16.52 -18.26
CA TYR A 177 -9.22 15.88 -18.28
C TYR A 177 -8.26 16.55 -19.27
N GLY A 178 -8.75 17.37 -20.20
CA GLY A 178 -7.94 18.26 -21.04
C GLY A 178 -7.35 19.44 -20.26
N ASP A 179 -7.97 19.85 -19.16
CA ASP A 179 -7.47 20.92 -18.29
C ASP A 179 -6.25 20.48 -17.50
N GLN A 180 -5.10 21.09 -17.79
CA GLN A 180 -3.84 20.85 -17.09
C GLN A 180 -3.91 21.17 -15.59
N GLY A 181 -4.68 22.19 -15.20
CA GLY A 181 -4.81 22.60 -13.81
C GLY A 181 -5.37 21.49 -12.94
N TYR A 182 -6.45 20.86 -13.35
CA TYR A 182 -7.05 19.75 -12.58
C TYR A 182 -6.17 18.49 -12.54
N ARG A 183 -5.43 18.19 -13.62
CA ARG A 183 -4.48 17.06 -13.59
C ARG A 183 -3.34 17.31 -12.60
N LEU A 184 -2.78 18.53 -12.61
CA LEU A 184 -1.75 18.93 -11.64
C LEU A 184 -2.31 18.99 -10.21
N LEU A 185 -3.54 19.45 -10.00
CA LEU A 185 -4.21 19.43 -8.70
C LEU A 185 -4.26 18.00 -8.14
N GLY A 186 -4.65 17.00 -8.95
CA GLY A 186 -4.67 15.61 -8.53
C GLY A 186 -3.30 15.10 -8.11
N LEU A 187 -2.28 15.36 -8.92
CA LEU A 187 -0.89 15.03 -8.61
C LEU A 187 -0.40 15.71 -7.33
N PHE A 188 -0.59 17.02 -7.20
CA PHE A 188 -0.10 17.78 -6.06
C PHE A 188 -0.81 17.41 -4.76
N ARG A 189 -2.10 17.11 -4.84
CA ARG A 189 -2.86 16.61 -3.70
C ARG A 189 -2.32 15.25 -3.23
N LEU A 190 -2.13 14.31 -4.16
CA LEU A 190 -1.54 13.01 -3.86
C LEU A 190 -0.15 13.15 -3.27
N TRP A 191 0.75 13.90 -3.93
CA TRP A 191 2.13 14.03 -3.51
C TRP A 191 2.24 14.61 -2.09
N ASN A 192 1.50 15.70 -1.80
CA ASN A 192 1.52 16.35 -0.49
C ASN A 192 0.80 15.54 0.60
N ALA A 193 -0.26 14.80 0.26
CA ALA A 193 -0.91 13.92 1.22
C ALA A 193 0.06 12.82 1.70
N MET A 194 0.87 12.27 0.79
CA MET A 194 1.91 11.30 1.16
C MET A 194 3.03 11.97 1.95
N GLU A 195 3.53 13.12 1.53
CA GLU A 195 4.60 13.84 2.22
C GLU A 195 4.30 14.09 3.69
N TYR A 196 3.05 14.44 4.01
CA TYR A 196 2.69 14.86 5.37
C TYR A 196 1.90 13.82 6.17
N TYR A 197 1.35 12.79 5.55
CA TYR A 197 0.44 11.86 6.24
C TYR A 197 0.66 10.38 5.92
N TYR A 198 1.74 10.05 5.20
CA TYR A 198 2.19 8.67 4.98
C TYR A 198 3.47 8.42 5.78
N PRO A 199 3.50 7.41 6.68
CA PRO A 199 4.57 7.27 7.66
C PRO A 199 5.83 6.55 7.17
N TYR A 200 5.91 6.16 5.87
CA TYR A 200 6.91 5.21 5.39
C TYR A 200 7.69 5.69 4.15
N LEU A 201 7.80 7.02 3.95
CA LEU A 201 8.55 7.56 2.81
C LEU A 201 10.05 7.25 2.85
N ASP A 202 10.61 7.05 4.03
CA ASP A 202 12.02 6.77 4.28
C ASP A 202 12.46 5.35 3.89
N ILE A 203 11.51 4.44 3.71
CA ILE A 203 11.79 3.04 3.32
C ILE A 203 11.44 2.72 1.87
N LEU A 204 11.01 3.69 1.07
CA LEU A 204 10.71 3.49 -0.35
C LEU A 204 11.99 3.22 -1.16
N ASP A 205 11.86 2.44 -2.23
CA ASP A 205 12.99 2.19 -3.15
C ASP A 205 13.38 3.45 -3.92
N ASN A 206 12.42 4.37 -4.12
CA ASN A 206 12.65 5.65 -4.79
C ASN A 206 12.51 6.79 -3.77
N ASN A 207 13.36 7.80 -3.88
CA ASN A 207 13.17 9.02 -3.11
C ASN A 207 11.89 9.73 -3.58
N TRP A 208 10.95 9.97 -2.65
CA TRP A 208 9.65 10.58 -2.95
C TRP A 208 9.77 11.97 -3.60
N HIS A 209 10.76 12.75 -3.17
CA HIS A 209 11.00 14.09 -3.73
C HIS A 209 11.51 14.04 -5.18
N ASP A 210 12.30 13.02 -5.53
CA ASP A 210 12.85 12.87 -6.88
C ASP A 210 11.80 12.42 -7.91
N LEU A 211 10.69 11.81 -7.45
CA LEU A 211 9.57 11.44 -8.31
C LEU A 211 8.73 12.64 -8.78
N LEU A 212 8.63 13.71 -7.99
CA LEU A 212 7.73 14.82 -8.29
C LEU A 212 7.98 15.46 -9.67
N PRO A 213 9.22 15.79 -10.08
CA PRO A 213 9.48 16.36 -11.41
C PRO A 213 9.07 15.42 -12.56
N GLU A 214 9.34 14.12 -12.43
CA GLU A 214 8.97 13.11 -13.44
C GLU A 214 7.44 13.09 -13.65
N TYR A 215 6.69 13.03 -12.54
CA TYR A 215 5.24 12.94 -12.61
C TYR A 215 4.57 14.25 -13.02
N ILE A 216 5.18 15.41 -12.72
CA ILE A 216 4.77 16.69 -13.31
C ILE A 216 4.91 16.65 -14.82
N ALA A 217 6.05 16.20 -15.34
CA ALA A 217 6.27 16.09 -16.80
C ALA A 217 5.20 15.17 -17.44
N ARG A 218 4.90 14.03 -16.86
CA ARG A 218 3.82 13.12 -17.33
C ARG A 218 2.45 13.82 -17.35
N MET A 219 2.11 14.64 -16.32
CA MET A 219 0.86 15.41 -16.27
C MET A 219 0.79 16.54 -17.30
N LEU A 220 1.94 17.13 -17.66
CA LEU A 220 2.03 18.16 -18.71
C LEU A 220 1.85 17.55 -20.12
N GLU A 221 2.41 16.36 -20.36
CA GLU A 221 2.31 15.64 -21.63
C GLU A 221 0.93 15.02 -21.82
N GLY A 222 0.35 14.46 -20.78
CA GLY A 222 -0.96 13.81 -20.79
C GLY A 222 -2.10 14.82 -21.03
N LYS A 223 -3.14 14.40 -21.79
CA LYS A 223 -4.25 15.30 -22.17
C LYS A 223 -5.63 14.66 -22.07
N ASN A 224 -5.74 13.47 -21.49
CA ASN A 224 -6.98 12.72 -21.41
C ASN A 224 -7.09 11.95 -20.09
N GLN A 225 -8.25 11.35 -19.87
CA GLN A 225 -8.55 10.57 -18.67
C GLN A 225 -7.56 9.42 -18.46
N GLU A 226 -7.24 8.68 -19.51
CA GLU A 226 -6.34 7.53 -19.45
C GLU A 226 -4.94 7.93 -18.94
N SER A 227 -4.30 8.91 -19.59
CA SER A 227 -2.98 9.39 -19.17
C SER A 227 -2.96 9.93 -17.74
N TYR A 228 -4.06 10.59 -17.31
CA TYR A 228 -4.19 11.09 -15.94
C TYR A 228 -4.31 9.95 -14.93
N GLU A 229 -5.27 9.03 -15.11
CA GLU A 229 -5.51 7.94 -14.17
C GLU A 229 -4.33 6.99 -14.07
N LEU A 230 -3.69 6.64 -15.18
CA LEU A 230 -2.49 5.79 -15.18
C LEU A 230 -1.28 6.48 -14.56
N THR A 231 -1.13 7.80 -14.71
CA THR A 231 -0.08 8.55 -14.03
C THR A 231 -0.29 8.54 -12.51
N ILE A 232 -1.52 8.76 -12.04
CA ILE A 232 -1.86 8.64 -10.61
C ILE A 232 -1.62 7.22 -10.09
N ALA A 233 -2.05 6.20 -10.82
CA ALA A 233 -1.86 4.80 -10.45
C ALA A 233 -0.37 4.44 -10.34
N SER A 234 0.43 4.84 -11.36
CA SER A 234 1.87 4.60 -11.38
C SER A 234 2.60 5.27 -10.21
N LEU A 235 2.26 6.54 -9.87
CA LEU A 235 2.83 7.18 -8.68
C LEU A 235 2.41 6.48 -7.40
N SER A 236 1.14 6.09 -7.29
CA SER A 236 0.61 5.37 -6.13
C SER A 236 1.29 4.02 -5.92
N ALA A 237 1.65 3.32 -7.02
CA ALA A 237 2.37 2.05 -6.96
C ALA A 237 3.78 2.19 -6.35
N LYS A 238 4.43 3.37 -6.46
CA LYS A 238 5.75 3.63 -5.85
C LYS A 238 5.73 3.63 -4.33
N LEU A 239 4.56 3.72 -3.70
CA LEU A 239 4.41 3.62 -2.24
C LEU A 239 4.67 2.21 -1.72
N GLN A 240 4.54 1.18 -2.55
CA GLN A 240 4.81 -0.22 -2.21
C GLN A 240 4.10 -0.66 -0.92
N ASP A 241 2.89 -0.16 -0.71
CA ASP A 241 2.02 -0.42 0.42
C ASP A 241 0.78 -1.19 -0.06
N ALA A 242 0.53 -2.35 0.52
CA ALA A 242 -0.60 -3.18 0.14
C ALA A 242 -1.97 -2.66 0.59
N HIS A 243 -2.02 -1.58 1.38
CA HIS A 243 -3.24 -0.81 1.65
C HIS A 243 -3.54 0.22 0.56
N VAL A 244 -2.56 0.53 -0.30
CA VAL A 244 -2.77 1.46 -1.42
C VAL A 244 -3.61 0.79 -2.50
N ALA A 245 -4.77 1.38 -2.76
CA ALA A 245 -5.65 1.01 -3.85
C ALA A 245 -6.33 2.25 -4.43
N LEU A 246 -6.35 2.36 -5.75
CA LEU A 246 -7.02 3.44 -6.46
C LEU A 246 -8.42 2.98 -6.88
N TYR A 247 -9.43 3.54 -6.22
CA TYR A 247 -10.84 3.25 -6.49
C TYR A 247 -11.41 4.17 -7.56
N ASN A 248 -12.37 3.68 -8.32
CA ASN A 248 -13.08 4.39 -9.39
C ASN A 248 -12.17 4.80 -10.57
N SER A 249 -10.98 4.21 -10.71
CA SER A 249 -10.15 4.39 -11.90
C SER A 249 -10.59 3.38 -12.99
N LYS A 250 -11.11 3.91 -14.08
CA LYS A 250 -11.53 3.10 -15.24
C LYS A 250 -10.34 2.45 -15.92
N TYR A 251 -9.27 3.23 -16.14
CA TYR A 251 -8.16 2.78 -16.97
C TYR A 251 -7.25 1.79 -16.24
N THR A 252 -7.10 1.89 -14.94
CA THR A 252 -6.39 0.86 -14.16
C THR A 252 -7.05 -0.53 -14.30
N ILE A 253 -8.40 -0.57 -14.34
CA ILE A 253 -9.14 -1.82 -14.59
C ILE A 253 -8.98 -2.29 -16.03
N LEU A 254 -9.01 -1.39 -17.03
CA LEU A 254 -8.84 -1.74 -18.44
C LEU A 254 -7.42 -2.23 -18.75
N GLU A 255 -6.40 -1.67 -18.09
CA GLU A 255 -5.03 -2.17 -18.17
C GLU A 255 -4.90 -3.60 -17.64
N ALA A 256 -5.61 -3.92 -16.56
CA ALA A 256 -5.64 -5.29 -16.06
C ALA A 256 -6.44 -6.23 -16.97
N GLY A 257 -7.42 -5.74 -17.71
CA GLY A 257 -8.40 -6.52 -18.47
C GLY A 257 -9.72 -6.69 -17.72
N ILE A 258 -10.83 -6.80 -18.47
CA ILE A 258 -12.19 -6.87 -17.90
C ILE A 258 -12.65 -8.30 -17.63
N TYR A 259 -12.11 -9.29 -18.35
CA TYR A 259 -12.44 -10.71 -18.19
C TYR A 259 -11.33 -11.42 -17.43
N GLY A 260 -11.67 -12.14 -16.38
CA GLY A 260 -10.73 -12.93 -15.57
C GLY A 260 -10.86 -14.43 -15.84
N VAL A 261 -9.74 -15.16 -15.83
CA VAL A 261 -9.72 -16.62 -15.86
C VAL A 261 -10.32 -17.14 -14.54
N PRO A 262 -11.32 -18.05 -14.55
CA PRO A 262 -12.03 -18.49 -13.34
C PRO A 262 -11.21 -19.49 -12.51
N VAL A 263 -10.03 -19.06 -12.02
CA VAL A 263 -9.15 -19.86 -11.16
C VAL A 263 -8.55 -18.99 -10.06
N LYS A 264 -8.15 -19.63 -8.96
CA LYS A 264 -7.23 -19.04 -7.99
C LYS A 264 -5.80 -19.49 -8.29
N ILE A 265 -4.86 -18.60 -8.10
CA ILE A 265 -3.43 -18.88 -8.29
C ILE A 265 -2.62 -18.52 -7.05
N MET A 266 -1.45 -19.12 -6.94
CA MET A 266 -0.42 -18.70 -6.02
C MET A 266 0.97 -18.90 -6.62
N GLN A 267 1.98 -18.28 -6.03
CA GLN A 267 3.37 -18.62 -6.33
C GLN A 267 3.84 -19.72 -5.38
N ALA A 268 4.21 -20.86 -5.93
CA ALA A 268 4.85 -21.96 -5.23
C ALA A 268 6.10 -22.42 -6.00
N GLU A 269 7.21 -22.68 -5.30
CA GLU A 269 8.48 -23.12 -5.88
C GLU A 269 8.99 -22.22 -7.03
N GLY A 270 8.66 -20.92 -6.98
CA GLY A 270 9.01 -19.94 -8.01
C GLY A 270 8.07 -19.89 -9.21
N GLU A 271 7.06 -20.76 -9.29
CA GLU A 271 6.10 -20.88 -10.39
C GLU A 271 4.74 -20.27 -10.04
N ILE A 272 3.96 -19.86 -11.06
CA ILE A 272 2.58 -19.40 -10.90
C ILE A 272 1.66 -20.60 -11.12
N VAL A 273 1.04 -21.07 -10.04
CA VAL A 273 0.33 -22.36 -10.00
C VAL A 273 -1.15 -22.14 -9.75
N VAL A 274 -2.00 -22.86 -10.50
CA VAL A 274 -3.45 -22.94 -10.27
C VAL A 274 -3.72 -23.72 -8.97
N THR A 275 -4.35 -23.07 -8.00
CA THR A 275 -4.68 -23.68 -6.70
C THR A 275 -6.14 -24.16 -6.62
N GLU A 276 -7.02 -23.53 -7.37
CA GLU A 276 -8.44 -23.87 -7.40
C GLU A 276 -9.04 -23.46 -8.74
N VAL A 277 -9.94 -24.29 -9.26
CA VAL A 277 -10.76 -24.00 -10.44
C VAL A 277 -12.16 -23.66 -9.96
N LEU A 278 -12.73 -22.53 -10.41
CA LEU A 278 -13.95 -21.95 -9.87
C LEU A 278 -15.21 -22.28 -10.71
N GLU A 279 -15.02 -22.76 -11.95
CA GLU A 279 -16.08 -23.12 -12.87
C GLU A 279 -15.87 -24.55 -13.41
N ASP A 280 -16.93 -25.35 -13.45
CA ASP A 280 -16.88 -26.78 -13.83
C ASP A 280 -16.43 -27.03 -15.27
N ASP A 281 -16.66 -26.08 -16.18
CA ASP A 281 -16.30 -26.16 -17.60
C ASP A 281 -14.92 -25.56 -17.93
N CYS A 282 -14.22 -25.03 -16.96
CA CYS A 282 -12.86 -24.52 -17.13
C CYS A 282 -11.87 -25.66 -17.41
N PRO A 283 -11.08 -25.59 -18.50
CA PRO A 283 -10.17 -26.69 -18.89
C PRO A 283 -8.90 -26.79 -18.02
N LEU A 284 -8.67 -25.81 -17.12
CA LEU A 284 -7.54 -25.79 -16.21
C LEU A 284 -7.73 -26.81 -15.08
N GLN A 285 -6.62 -27.17 -14.44
CA GLN A 285 -6.62 -28.10 -13.32
C GLN A 285 -5.73 -27.55 -12.19
N ARG A 286 -6.02 -27.96 -10.97
CA ARG A 286 -5.14 -27.71 -9.83
C ARG A 286 -3.75 -28.30 -10.10
N GLY A 287 -2.71 -27.48 -9.88
CA GLY A 287 -1.31 -27.82 -10.17
C GLY A 287 -0.85 -27.42 -11.57
N ASP A 288 -1.70 -26.90 -12.45
CA ASP A 288 -1.24 -26.31 -13.72
C ASP A 288 -0.35 -25.10 -13.45
N ILE A 289 0.76 -25.01 -14.18
CA ILE A 289 1.71 -23.90 -14.11
C ILE A 289 1.42 -22.97 -15.29
N ILE A 290 1.14 -21.71 -15.03
CA ILE A 290 0.87 -20.71 -16.06
C ILE A 290 2.18 -20.18 -16.64
N ARG A 291 2.33 -20.21 -17.97
CA ARG A 291 3.51 -19.72 -18.70
C ARG A 291 3.22 -18.46 -19.49
N GLU A 292 2.12 -18.45 -20.23
CA GLU A 292 1.75 -17.33 -21.10
C GLU A 292 0.25 -17.05 -21.01
N LEU A 293 -0.14 -15.82 -21.26
CA LEU A 293 -1.51 -15.37 -21.48
C LEU A 293 -1.56 -14.59 -22.79
N ASP A 294 -2.45 -15.01 -23.69
CA ASP A 294 -2.62 -14.43 -25.04
C ASP A 294 -1.28 -14.29 -25.82
N GLY A 295 -0.43 -15.33 -25.70
CA GLY A 295 0.88 -15.40 -26.38
C GLY A 295 1.98 -14.54 -25.74
N LYS A 296 1.72 -13.89 -24.61
CA LYS A 296 2.70 -13.09 -23.87
C LYS A 296 3.16 -13.80 -22.60
N ASN A 297 4.47 -13.76 -22.33
CA ASN A 297 5.03 -14.37 -21.12
C ASN A 297 4.38 -13.80 -19.86
N ILE A 298 3.97 -14.66 -18.93
CA ILE A 298 3.24 -14.26 -17.73
C ILE A 298 4.08 -13.36 -16.80
N ARG A 299 5.41 -13.49 -16.81
CA ARG A 299 6.30 -12.64 -16.02
C ARG A 299 6.40 -11.22 -16.58
N ASP A 300 6.37 -11.08 -17.90
CA ASP A 300 6.33 -9.77 -18.55
C ASP A 300 5.03 -9.05 -18.22
N ILE A 301 3.90 -9.77 -18.28
CA ILE A 301 2.59 -9.24 -17.86
C ILE A 301 2.62 -8.83 -16.37
N LEU A 302 3.20 -9.65 -15.51
CA LEU A 302 3.33 -9.33 -14.08
C LEU A 302 4.11 -8.04 -13.86
N ALA A 303 5.25 -7.87 -14.54
CA ALA A 303 6.06 -6.65 -14.45
C ALA A 303 5.29 -5.40 -14.89
N GLU A 304 4.53 -5.49 -15.99
CA GLU A 304 3.68 -4.40 -16.47
C GLU A 304 2.55 -4.07 -15.49
N ARG A 305 1.88 -5.09 -14.92
CA ARG A 305 0.83 -4.89 -13.92
C ARG A 305 1.37 -4.21 -12.65
N MET A 306 2.56 -4.60 -12.21
CA MET A 306 3.19 -4.00 -11.03
C MET A 306 3.50 -2.51 -11.18
N GLU A 307 3.48 -1.95 -12.39
CA GLU A 307 3.60 -0.50 -12.59
C GLU A 307 2.40 0.29 -12.02
N TYR A 308 1.22 -0.33 -11.98
CA TYR A 308 -0.03 0.34 -11.59
C TYR A 308 -0.64 -0.15 -10.28
N PHE A 309 -0.08 -1.20 -9.68
CA PHE A 309 -0.58 -1.79 -8.45
C PHE A 309 0.48 -1.75 -7.35
N SER A 310 0.13 -1.18 -6.21
CA SER A 310 1.04 -1.02 -5.08
C SER A 310 1.22 -2.34 -4.33
N VAL A 311 2.38 -2.96 -4.52
CA VAL A 311 2.82 -4.19 -3.83
C VAL A 311 4.33 -4.18 -3.68
N THR A 312 4.86 -4.96 -2.74
CA THR A 312 6.30 -4.98 -2.45
C THR A 312 7.09 -5.99 -3.26
N THR A 313 6.49 -7.12 -3.64
CA THR A 313 7.16 -8.21 -4.38
C THR A 313 6.22 -8.88 -5.36
N GLU A 314 6.78 -9.51 -6.40
CA GLU A 314 6.01 -10.34 -7.36
C GLU A 314 5.18 -11.41 -6.65
N LYS A 315 5.77 -12.10 -5.66
CA LYS A 315 5.08 -13.15 -4.91
C LYS A 315 3.87 -12.61 -4.16
N LYS A 316 4.00 -11.45 -3.51
CA LYS A 316 2.86 -10.77 -2.85
C LYS A 316 1.80 -10.32 -3.85
N PHE A 317 2.20 -9.85 -5.06
CA PHE A 317 1.24 -9.57 -6.13
C PHE A 317 0.43 -10.83 -6.47
N ILE A 318 1.12 -11.92 -6.80
CA ILE A 318 0.48 -13.17 -7.24
C ILE A 318 -0.44 -13.73 -6.15
N ASN A 319 0.04 -13.81 -4.91
CA ASN A 319 -0.68 -14.47 -3.84
C ASN A 319 -1.85 -13.64 -3.30
N LYS A 320 -1.76 -12.30 -3.35
CA LYS A 320 -2.80 -11.41 -2.82
C LYS A 320 -3.76 -10.90 -3.89
N ILE A 321 -3.24 -10.41 -5.00
CA ILE A 321 -4.02 -9.77 -6.06
C ILE A 321 -3.82 -10.42 -7.43
N GLY A 322 -3.41 -11.68 -7.45
CA GLY A 322 -3.14 -12.45 -8.67
C GLY A 322 -4.32 -12.55 -9.65
N HIS A 323 -5.54 -12.31 -9.16
CA HIS A 323 -6.70 -12.19 -10.03
C HIS A 323 -6.59 -11.03 -11.05
N PHE A 324 -5.74 -10.03 -10.81
CA PHE A 324 -5.40 -9.02 -11.81
C PHE A 324 -4.38 -9.52 -12.84
N LEU A 325 -3.65 -10.60 -12.55
CA LEU A 325 -2.65 -11.14 -13.46
C LEU A 325 -3.26 -11.91 -14.63
N LEU A 326 -4.28 -12.73 -14.34
CA LEU A 326 -4.92 -13.60 -15.34
C LEU A 326 -6.19 -12.95 -15.92
N ARG A 327 -6.04 -11.76 -16.50
CA ARG A 327 -7.13 -11.02 -17.10
C ARG A 327 -6.79 -10.58 -18.52
N SER A 328 -7.81 -10.49 -19.38
CA SER A 328 -7.73 -10.00 -20.75
C SER A 328 -8.93 -9.09 -21.06
N ASN A 329 -8.81 -8.28 -22.10
CA ASN A 329 -9.95 -7.57 -22.68
C ASN A 329 -10.73 -8.42 -23.68
N ASP A 330 -10.17 -9.56 -24.09
CA ASP A 330 -10.86 -10.56 -24.87
C ASP A 330 -11.52 -11.59 -23.96
N LYS A 331 -12.76 -11.96 -24.26
CA LYS A 331 -13.51 -12.97 -23.48
C LYS A 331 -12.91 -14.38 -23.63
N ASN A 332 -12.38 -14.69 -24.81
CA ASN A 332 -11.71 -15.97 -25.07
C ASN A 332 -10.21 -15.78 -24.80
N ILE A 333 -9.74 -16.26 -23.67
CA ILE A 333 -8.37 -16.10 -23.19
C ILE A 333 -7.57 -17.35 -23.54
N GLU A 334 -6.44 -17.18 -24.23
CA GLU A 334 -5.52 -18.27 -24.53
C GLU A 334 -4.42 -18.33 -23.46
N LEU A 335 -4.24 -19.52 -22.88
CA LEU A 335 -3.19 -19.75 -21.88
C LEU A 335 -2.25 -20.86 -22.37
N THR A 336 -0.93 -20.60 -22.31
CA THR A 336 0.09 -21.65 -22.36
C THR A 336 0.35 -22.09 -20.93
N ILE A 337 0.14 -23.37 -20.66
CA ILE A 337 0.34 -23.98 -19.35
C ILE A 337 1.33 -25.16 -19.43
N SER A 338 1.96 -25.47 -18.29
CA SER A 338 2.68 -26.74 -18.12
C SER A 338 1.89 -27.63 -17.16
N ARG A 339 1.43 -28.76 -17.65
CA ARG A 339 0.75 -29.82 -16.89
C ARG A 339 1.59 -31.09 -16.92
N ASP A 340 2.01 -31.56 -15.76
CA ASP A 340 2.90 -32.74 -15.64
C ASP A 340 4.19 -32.65 -16.47
N GLY A 341 4.73 -31.43 -16.59
CA GLY A 341 5.93 -31.15 -17.39
C GLY A 341 5.70 -31.07 -18.90
N ILE A 342 4.46 -31.16 -19.36
CA ILE A 342 4.08 -31.04 -20.78
C ILE A 342 3.45 -29.68 -20.99
N GLU A 343 4.01 -28.89 -21.90
CA GLU A 343 3.40 -27.63 -22.32
C GLU A 343 2.22 -27.87 -23.27
N GLN A 344 1.16 -27.13 -23.04
CA GLN A 344 -0.04 -27.15 -23.88
C GLN A 344 -0.76 -25.81 -23.84
N THR A 345 -1.44 -25.50 -24.92
CA THR A 345 -2.29 -24.31 -25.02
C THR A 345 -3.74 -24.69 -24.76
N VAL A 346 -4.42 -23.92 -23.90
CA VAL A 346 -5.83 -24.08 -23.56
C VAL A 346 -6.55 -22.75 -23.78
N SER A 347 -7.79 -22.81 -24.28
CA SER A 347 -8.66 -21.63 -24.41
C SER A 347 -9.67 -21.65 -23.26
N VAL A 348 -9.78 -20.52 -22.57
CA VAL A 348 -10.67 -20.34 -21.41
C VAL A 348 -11.64 -19.20 -21.69
N GLU A 349 -12.92 -19.41 -21.44
CA GLU A 349 -13.91 -18.33 -21.43
C GLU A 349 -13.76 -17.52 -20.13
N GLY A 350 -13.43 -16.23 -20.25
CA GLY A 350 -13.20 -15.35 -19.11
C GLY A 350 -14.49 -14.78 -18.53
N GLU A 351 -14.52 -14.59 -17.22
CA GLU A 351 -15.66 -14.09 -16.44
C GLU A 351 -15.48 -12.65 -15.97
N MET A 352 -16.53 -11.81 -16.15
CA MET A 352 -16.56 -10.44 -15.63
C MET A 352 -16.77 -10.40 -14.10
N ALA A 353 -17.54 -11.35 -13.56
CA ALA A 353 -17.98 -11.38 -12.17
C ALA A 353 -17.00 -12.05 -11.19
N TYR A 354 -15.77 -12.22 -11.58
CA TYR A 354 -14.73 -12.93 -10.82
C TYR A 354 -14.59 -12.51 -9.34
N TYR A 355 -14.87 -11.24 -9.02
CA TYR A 355 -14.76 -10.71 -7.65
C TYR A 355 -15.76 -11.30 -6.64
N SER A 356 -16.88 -11.86 -7.08
CA SER A 356 -17.87 -12.44 -6.19
C SER A 356 -17.49 -13.83 -5.64
N MET A 357 -16.37 -14.37 -6.11
CA MET A 357 -15.90 -15.73 -5.77
C MET A 357 -14.82 -15.75 -4.68
N LEU A 358 -14.64 -14.63 -3.94
CA LEU A 358 -13.63 -14.53 -2.89
C LEU A 358 -14.02 -15.39 -1.67
N GLU A 359 -12.99 -15.99 -1.05
CA GLU A 359 -13.10 -16.96 0.03
C GLU A 359 -13.88 -16.43 1.23
N THR A 360 -14.87 -17.16 1.69
CA THR A 360 -15.42 -17.04 3.03
C THR A 360 -15.11 -18.33 3.80
N ALA A 361 -14.52 -18.22 4.96
CA ALA A 361 -14.35 -19.36 5.84
C ALA A 361 -15.74 -19.86 6.28
N GLU A 362 -16.05 -21.13 6.02
CA GLU A 362 -17.39 -21.68 6.28
C GLU A 362 -17.68 -21.88 7.76
N GLN A 363 -16.67 -22.25 8.58
CA GLN A 363 -16.84 -22.60 9.99
C GLN A 363 -15.89 -21.82 10.88
N PRO A 364 -16.39 -21.21 11.99
CA PRO A 364 -15.55 -20.43 12.90
C PRO A 364 -14.63 -21.32 13.78
N TYR A 365 -14.93 -22.60 13.91
CA TYR A 365 -14.09 -23.56 14.62
C TYR A 365 -14.35 -24.98 14.14
N GLN A 366 -13.36 -25.85 14.32
CA GLN A 366 -13.46 -27.29 14.10
C GLN A 366 -12.64 -28.03 15.17
N ILE A 367 -12.91 -29.31 15.33
CA ILE A 367 -12.05 -30.23 16.07
C ILE A 367 -11.40 -31.17 15.07
N LEU A 368 -10.10 -31.06 14.94
CA LEU A 368 -9.27 -31.85 14.06
C LEU A 368 -8.87 -33.20 14.69
N ASN A 369 -8.22 -34.07 13.93
CA ASN A 369 -7.66 -35.31 14.42
C ASN A 369 -6.70 -35.04 15.60
N GLY A 370 -6.60 -35.97 16.54
CA GLY A 370 -5.81 -35.80 17.75
C GLY A 370 -6.44 -34.88 18.82
N ASN A 371 -7.74 -34.54 18.66
CA ASN A 371 -8.46 -33.58 19.53
C ASN A 371 -7.79 -32.20 19.54
N ILE A 372 -7.38 -31.70 18.37
CA ILE A 372 -6.80 -30.37 18.17
C ILE A 372 -7.92 -29.41 17.75
N GLY A 373 -8.03 -28.26 18.44
CA GLY A 373 -8.96 -27.20 18.07
C GLY A 373 -8.43 -26.42 16.87
N LEU A 374 -9.30 -26.08 15.91
CA LEU A 374 -9.05 -25.06 14.89
C LEU A 374 -9.97 -23.88 15.18
N LEU A 375 -9.42 -22.70 15.34
CA LEU A 375 -10.13 -21.43 15.40
C LEU A 375 -9.89 -20.68 14.08
N ASN A 376 -10.97 -20.26 13.44
CA ASN A 376 -10.92 -19.50 12.20
C ASN A 376 -11.50 -18.08 12.41
N PRO A 377 -10.67 -17.06 12.66
CA PRO A 377 -11.14 -15.70 12.89
C PRO A 377 -11.89 -15.06 11.72
N ALA A 378 -11.69 -15.53 10.48
CA ALA A 378 -12.39 -15.03 9.31
C ALA A 378 -13.89 -15.34 9.31
N ALA A 379 -14.31 -16.41 10.03
CA ALA A 379 -15.71 -16.82 10.13
C ALA A 379 -16.37 -16.43 11.47
N LEU A 380 -15.69 -15.69 12.34
CA LEU A 380 -16.21 -15.31 13.65
C LEU A 380 -17.38 -14.34 13.53
N GLN A 381 -18.41 -14.56 14.32
CA GLN A 381 -19.46 -13.59 14.56
C GLN A 381 -19.07 -12.66 15.74
N ALA A 382 -19.52 -11.43 15.72
CA ALA A 382 -19.26 -10.48 16.80
C ALA A 382 -19.71 -11.05 18.16
N GLY A 383 -18.82 -10.98 19.16
CA GLY A 383 -19.07 -11.48 20.51
C GLY A 383 -19.07 -13.00 20.67
N SER A 384 -18.79 -13.79 19.63
CA SER A 384 -18.80 -15.25 19.71
C SER A 384 -17.53 -15.87 20.28
N LEU A 385 -16.40 -15.13 20.34
CA LEU A 385 -15.08 -15.65 20.68
C LEU A 385 -15.08 -16.38 22.04
N SER A 386 -15.64 -15.78 23.10
CA SER A 386 -15.65 -16.39 24.43
C SER A 386 -16.36 -17.74 24.45
N SER A 387 -17.51 -17.88 23.76
CA SER A 387 -18.25 -19.14 23.72
C SER A 387 -17.50 -20.22 22.93
N LEU A 388 -16.73 -19.82 21.91
CA LEU A 388 -15.91 -20.73 21.11
C LEU A 388 -14.65 -21.16 21.88
N MET A 389 -13.96 -20.23 22.53
CA MET A 389 -12.81 -20.56 23.36
C MET A 389 -13.19 -21.55 24.47
N ASN A 390 -14.35 -21.37 25.13
CA ASN A 390 -14.83 -22.32 26.13
C ASN A 390 -14.98 -23.75 25.57
N LYS A 391 -15.35 -23.92 24.30
CA LYS A 391 -15.41 -25.24 23.65
C LYS A 391 -14.02 -25.80 23.33
N LEU A 392 -13.09 -24.91 23.03
CA LEU A 392 -11.72 -25.27 22.64
C LEU A 392 -10.81 -25.53 23.85
N MET A 393 -11.16 -25.07 25.06
CA MET A 393 -10.36 -25.28 26.28
C MET A 393 -10.04 -26.76 26.59
N SER A 394 -10.90 -27.70 26.16
CA SER A 394 -10.69 -29.14 26.38
C SER A 394 -9.85 -29.84 25.30
N THR A 395 -9.40 -29.13 24.27
CA THR A 395 -8.56 -29.70 23.19
C THR A 395 -7.11 -29.92 23.66
N ASN A 396 -6.36 -30.73 22.93
CA ASN A 396 -4.96 -31.05 23.22
C ASN A 396 -3.97 -30.00 22.68
N GLY A 397 -4.43 -29.11 21.81
CA GLY A 397 -3.72 -27.99 21.21
C GLY A 397 -4.67 -27.18 20.35
N LEU A 398 -4.25 -26.01 19.91
CA LEU A 398 -5.07 -25.07 19.15
C LEU A 398 -4.30 -24.58 17.92
N VAL A 399 -4.95 -24.63 16.77
CA VAL A 399 -4.53 -23.93 15.55
C VAL A 399 -5.40 -22.69 15.38
N ILE A 400 -4.79 -21.53 15.17
CA ILE A 400 -5.46 -20.26 14.84
C ILE A 400 -5.09 -19.91 13.41
N ASP A 401 -6.06 -19.92 12.49
CA ASP A 401 -5.80 -19.67 11.08
C ASP A 401 -6.00 -18.18 10.74
N LEU A 402 -4.90 -17.44 10.60
CA LEU A 402 -4.87 -16.04 10.21
C LEU A 402 -4.41 -15.82 8.76
N ARG A 403 -4.46 -16.85 7.94
CA ARG A 403 -4.22 -16.75 6.49
C ARG A 403 -5.33 -16.03 5.74
N GLN A 404 -6.54 -15.98 6.34
CA GLN A 404 -7.66 -15.17 5.87
C GLN A 404 -7.89 -13.98 6.82
N TYR A 405 -8.45 -12.89 6.28
CA TYR A 405 -8.68 -11.67 7.05
C TYR A 405 -9.77 -11.89 8.11
N PRO A 406 -9.54 -11.55 9.39
CA PRO A 406 -10.53 -11.70 10.46
C PRO A 406 -11.80 -10.89 10.19
N SER A 407 -12.97 -11.50 10.38
CA SER A 407 -14.28 -10.87 10.19
C SER A 407 -14.64 -9.87 11.30
N ASN A 408 -13.99 -9.99 12.46
CA ASN A 408 -14.20 -9.15 13.63
C ASN A 408 -12.88 -8.82 14.31
N TYR A 409 -12.87 -7.71 15.05
CA TYR A 409 -11.70 -7.29 15.80
C TYR A 409 -11.54 -8.13 17.07
N VAL A 410 -10.54 -9.02 17.09
CA VAL A 410 -10.30 -10.00 18.16
C VAL A 410 -8.93 -9.88 18.82
N VAL A 411 -8.16 -8.86 18.48
CA VAL A 411 -6.76 -8.65 18.87
C VAL A 411 -6.55 -8.77 20.37
N TYR A 412 -7.28 -7.97 21.15
CA TYR A 412 -7.12 -7.92 22.60
C TYR A 412 -7.84 -9.08 23.29
N ASP A 413 -9.06 -9.40 22.84
CA ASP A 413 -9.86 -10.47 23.43
C ASP A 413 -9.15 -11.83 23.31
N LEU A 414 -8.52 -12.10 22.14
CA LEU A 414 -7.79 -13.36 21.93
C LEU A 414 -6.49 -13.40 22.75
N ALA A 415 -5.82 -12.27 22.91
CA ALA A 415 -4.61 -12.18 23.73
C ALA A 415 -4.87 -12.45 25.24
N GLU A 416 -6.06 -12.17 25.75
CA GLU A 416 -6.42 -12.51 27.14
C GLU A 416 -6.41 -14.02 27.41
N TYR A 417 -6.69 -14.85 26.39
CA TYR A 417 -6.62 -16.31 26.49
C TYR A 417 -5.20 -16.87 26.35
N LEU A 418 -4.30 -16.15 25.70
CA LEU A 418 -3.01 -16.71 25.25
C LEU A 418 -1.79 -16.09 25.94
N VAL A 419 -1.85 -14.83 26.36
CA VAL A 419 -0.70 -14.08 26.86
C VAL A 419 -0.85 -13.83 28.36
N ASP A 420 0.15 -14.26 29.14
CA ASP A 420 0.18 -14.04 30.57
C ASP A 420 0.61 -12.60 30.92
N GLY A 421 -0.24 -11.91 31.67
CA GLY A 421 -0.05 -10.50 32.02
C GLY A 421 -0.12 -9.58 30.79
N VAL A 422 0.03 -8.29 31.04
CA VAL A 422 -0.01 -7.25 30.00
C VAL A 422 1.39 -6.98 29.48
N LYS A 423 1.63 -7.17 28.18
CA LYS A 423 2.94 -7.00 27.53
C LYS A 423 2.85 -6.01 26.37
N PRO A 424 3.91 -5.21 26.09
CA PRO A 424 3.96 -4.42 24.86
C PRO A 424 4.02 -5.37 23.66
N PHE A 425 3.27 -5.08 22.60
CA PHE A 425 3.25 -5.93 21.41
C PHE A 425 3.57 -5.20 20.10
N LEU A 426 3.36 -3.87 20.04
CA LEU A 426 3.77 -3.06 18.92
C LEU A 426 3.94 -1.58 19.29
N ILE A 427 4.60 -0.85 18.40
CA ILE A 427 4.65 0.61 18.37
C ILE A 427 3.81 1.09 17.19
N CYS A 428 2.88 2.01 17.49
CA CYS A 428 2.11 2.71 16.47
C CYS A 428 2.63 4.14 16.33
N ALA A 429 3.10 4.54 15.14
CA ALA A 429 3.41 5.91 14.79
C ALA A 429 2.13 6.62 14.34
N VAL A 430 1.64 7.52 15.18
CA VAL A 430 0.36 8.22 14.96
C VAL A 430 0.62 9.64 14.48
N PRO A 431 -0.01 10.11 13.39
CA PRO A 431 0.18 11.47 12.89
C PRO A 431 -0.31 12.50 13.91
N THR A 432 0.37 13.66 13.97
CA THR A 432 -0.01 14.74 14.87
C THR A 432 -0.93 15.75 14.19
N GLU A 433 -1.87 16.30 14.94
CA GLU A 433 -2.74 17.37 14.45
C GLU A 433 -1.98 18.70 14.29
N SER A 434 -1.06 18.98 15.20
CA SER A 434 -0.40 20.27 15.29
C SER A 434 0.81 20.43 14.37
N ASN A 435 1.38 19.34 13.89
CA ASN A 435 2.60 19.36 13.08
C ASN A 435 2.46 18.38 11.91
N PRO A 436 1.94 18.81 10.75
CA PRO A 436 1.88 17.97 9.56
C PRO A 436 3.25 17.33 9.24
N GLY A 437 3.25 16.05 8.92
CA GLY A 437 4.45 15.28 8.66
C GLY A 437 5.17 14.72 9.89
N ALA A 438 4.67 15.00 11.11
CA ALA A 438 5.21 14.42 12.33
C ALA A 438 4.32 13.30 12.87
N PHE A 439 4.93 12.15 13.22
CA PHE A 439 4.26 10.99 13.78
C PHE A 439 4.84 10.66 15.14
N LEU A 440 3.98 10.50 16.14
CA LEU A 440 4.37 10.21 17.51
C LEU A 440 4.23 8.74 17.84
N LYS A 441 5.18 8.25 18.62
CA LYS A 441 5.26 6.89 19.13
C LYS A 441 4.15 6.63 20.17
N ASN A 442 3.35 5.61 19.91
CA ASN A 442 2.33 5.10 20.82
C ASN A 442 2.52 3.59 21.00
N ILE A 443 2.97 3.16 22.16
CA ILE A 443 3.18 1.75 22.47
C ILE A 443 1.84 1.10 22.81
N LYS A 444 1.50 0.01 22.14
CA LYS A 444 0.30 -0.78 22.41
C LYS A 444 0.64 -1.99 23.26
N TYR A 445 -0.28 -2.33 24.16
CA TYR A 445 -0.16 -3.42 25.12
C TYR A 445 -1.31 -4.38 24.97
N SER A 446 -1.07 -5.69 25.09
CA SER A 446 -2.09 -6.73 25.07
C SER A 446 -1.78 -7.84 26.07
N GLY A 447 -2.74 -8.72 26.29
CA GLY A 447 -2.63 -9.84 27.18
C GLY A 447 -3.61 -9.78 28.36
N LYS A 448 -3.55 -10.78 29.21
CA LYS A 448 -4.52 -10.96 30.30
C LYS A 448 -4.40 -9.87 31.36
N GLN A 449 -5.48 -9.12 31.56
CA GLN A 449 -5.60 -8.15 32.64
C GLN A 449 -5.73 -8.86 33.98
N GLU A 450 -5.23 -8.27 35.07
CA GLU A 450 -5.28 -8.86 36.45
C GLU A 450 -6.70 -9.22 36.89
N ASN A 451 -7.69 -8.43 36.45
CA ASN A 451 -9.10 -8.63 36.83
C ASN A 451 -9.91 -9.39 35.75
N ALA A 452 -9.29 -9.86 34.67
CA ALA A 452 -9.98 -10.58 33.61
C ALA A 452 -10.43 -11.97 34.13
N ASN A 453 -11.73 -12.22 34.03
CA ASN A 453 -12.30 -13.54 34.36
C ASN A 453 -12.24 -14.48 33.16
N VAL A 454 -11.02 -14.70 32.66
CA VAL A 454 -10.72 -15.54 31.50
C VAL A 454 -9.74 -16.63 31.93
N GLU A 455 -10.05 -17.88 31.60
CA GLU A 455 -9.12 -19.01 31.78
C GLU A 455 -8.12 -19.03 30.65
N ARG A 456 -6.82 -19.10 30.94
CA ARG A 456 -5.76 -19.18 29.94
C ARG A 456 -5.74 -20.54 29.28
N TYR A 457 -5.48 -20.53 27.96
CA TYR A 457 -5.21 -21.72 27.19
C TYR A 457 -3.71 -22.07 27.30
N GLU A 458 -3.37 -23.11 28.03
CA GLU A 458 -1.98 -23.45 28.40
C GLU A 458 -1.32 -24.50 27.50
N LYS A 459 -2.09 -25.10 26.58
CA LYS A 459 -1.59 -26.14 25.67
C LYS A 459 -0.96 -25.51 24.44
N PRO A 460 -0.19 -26.29 23.63
CA PRO A 460 0.45 -25.75 22.42
C PRO A 460 -0.53 -25.05 21.48
N VAL A 461 -0.14 -23.87 20.99
CA VAL A 461 -0.90 -23.07 20.04
C VAL A 461 -0.03 -22.81 18.82
N VAL A 462 -0.55 -23.13 17.64
CA VAL A 462 0.07 -22.76 16.36
C VAL A 462 -0.80 -21.72 15.67
N VAL A 463 -0.17 -20.61 15.27
CA VAL A 463 -0.80 -19.56 14.48
C VAL A 463 -0.34 -19.68 13.05
N LEU A 464 -1.26 -19.94 12.12
CA LEU A 464 -0.95 -20.00 10.70
C LEU A 464 -0.99 -18.63 10.07
N MET A 465 0.04 -18.30 9.30
CA MET A 465 0.09 -17.11 8.46
C MET A 465 0.71 -17.38 7.10
N ASN A 466 0.46 -16.52 6.14
CA ASN A 466 1.05 -16.55 4.82
C ASN A 466 1.08 -15.15 4.18
N GLU A 467 1.41 -15.03 2.92
CA GLU A 467 1.50 -13.77 2.18
C GLU A 467 0.14 -13.12 1.84
N LYS A 468 -0.97 -13.69 2.32
CA LYS A 468 -2.30 -13.02 2.35
C LYS A 468 -2.61 -12.42 3.72
N THR A 469 -1.86 -12.82 4.76
CA THR A 469 -2.00 -12.28 6.13
C THR A 469 -1.60 -10.81 6.14
N GLN A 470 -2.56 -9.93 6.41
CA GLN A 470 -2.40 -8.47 6.32
C GLN A 470 -3.14 -7.74 7.43
N SER A 471 -2.62 -6.55 7.80
CA SER A 471 -3.35 -5.56 8.61
C SER A 471 -3.81 -6.16 9.93
N GLN A 472 -5.11 -6.16 10.24
CA GLN A 472 -5.66 -6.71 11.50
C GLN A 472 -5.18 -8.13 11.79
N ALA A 473 -4.90 -8.96 10.78
CA ALA A 473 -4.34 -10.29 11.00
C ALA A 473 -2.90 -10.21 11.51
N GLU A 474 -2.05 -9.33 10.94
CA GLU A 474 -0.69 -9.06 11.42
C GLU A 474 -0.71 -8.47 12.84
N TYR A 475 -1.61 -7.51 13.07
CA TYR A 475 -1.82 -6.89 14.39
C TYR A 475 -2.23 -7.93 15.45
N THR A 476 -3.09 -8.90 15.07
CA THR A 476 -3.49 -10.02 15.93
C THR A 476 -2.29 -10.92 16.24
N ILE A 477 -1.50 -11.30 15.25
CA ILE A 477 -0.31 -12.13 15.45
C ILE A 477 0.67 -11.44 16.40
N MET A 478 0.98 -10.16 16.18
CA MET A 478 1.87 -9.41 17.09
C MET A 478 1.36 -9.40 18.53
N SER A 479 0.04 -9.31 18.70
CA SER A 479 -0.60 -9.31 20.01
C SER A 479 -0.46 -10.65 20.73
N ILE A 480 -0.70 -11.79 20.03
CA ILE A 480 -0.77 -13.11 20.65
C ILE A 480 0.55 -13.87 20.67
N ARG A 481 1.52 -13.55 19.81
CA ARG A 481 2.84 -14.22 19.77
C ARG A 481 3.68 -14.04 21.03
N ASN A 482 3.29 -13.13 21.93
CA ASN A 482 3.86 -12.96 23.26
C ASN A 482 3.46 -14.08 24.24
N GLY A 483 2.57 -14.98 23.85
CA GLY A 483 2.20 -16.17 24.63
C GLY A 483 3.33 -17.21 24.60
N GLU A 484 3.69 -17.76 25.77
CA GLU A 484 4.81 -18.70 25.91
C GLU A 484 4.60 -20.03 25.16
N ASN A 485 3.34 -20.40 24.96
CA ASN A 485 2.91 -21.62 24.24
C ASN A 485 2.46 -21.36 22.80
N VAL A 486 2.70 -20.16 22.27
CA VAL A 486 2.32 -19.75 20.91
C VAL A 486 3.51 -19.85 19.97
N THR A 487 3.33 -20.54 18.85
CA THR A 487 4.29 -20.65 17.74
C THR A 487 3.64 -20.18 16.46
N VAL A 488 4.26 -19.25 15.74
CA VAL A 488 3.78 -18.75 14.46
C VAL A 488 4.41 -19.60 13.33
N MET A 489 3.59 -20.12 12.43
CA MET A 489 4.04 -21.05 11.37
C MET A 489 3.51 -20.65 10.01
N GLY A 490 4.31 -20.84 8.96
CA GLY A 490 3.95 -20.62 7.57
C GLY A 490 4.93 -19.75 6.83
N GLU A 491 4.45 -18.78 6.08
CA GLU A 491 5.25 -17.86 5.26
C GLU A 491 5.16 -16.43 5.81
N ASN A 492 6.10 -15.56 5.42
CA ASN A 492 6.05 -14.14 5.79
C ASN A 492 4.69 -13.51 5.42
N SER A 493 4.19 -12.63 6.29
CA SER A 493 2.98 -11.86 6.04
C SER A 493 3.17 -10.78 4.96
N VAL A 494 2.09 -10.08 4.60
CA VAL A 494 2.11 -9.01 3.58
C VAL A 494 3.05 -7.88 3.96
N GLY A 495 3.09 -7.48 5.22
CA GLY A 495 3.84 -6.30 5.67
C GLY A 495 3.11 -5.00 5.28
N SER A 496 1.85 -4.90 5.63
CA SER A 496 1.06 -3.69 5.51
C SER A 496 0.00 -3.69 6.61
N ASP A 497 0.24 -2.89 7.63
CA ASP A 497 -0.59 -2.80 8.83
C ASP A 497 -0.88 -1.33 9.18
N GLY A 498 -1.81 -1.09 10.08
CA GLY A 498 -2.25 0.23 10.53
C GLY A 498 -3.58 0.66 9.91
N ASP A 499 -4.10 1.77 10.42
CA ASP A 499 -5.36 2.33 9.94
C ASP A 499 -5.21 2.95 8.54
N VAL A 500 -6.25 2.78 7.72
CA VAL A 500 -6.31 3.26 6.34
C VAL A 500 -6.99 4.62 6.27
N ALA A 501 -6.37 5.57 5.58
CA ALA A 501 -7.00 6.81 5.15
C ALA A 501 -7.46 6.73 3.70
N TYR A 502 -8.43 7.56 3.34
CA TYR A 502 -8.96 7.69 1.98
C TYR A 502 -8.79 9.12 1.50
N LEU A 503 -8.09 9.28 0.38
CA LEU A 503 -7.82 10.57 -0.25
C LEU A 503 -8.68 10.75 -1.50
N PRO A 504 -9.67 11.66 -1.47
CA PRO A 504 -10.42 12.03 -2.67
C PRO A 504 -9.52 12.73 -3.69
N LEU A 505 -9.58 12.30 -4.96
CA LEU A 505 -8.80 12.86 -6.06
C LEU A 505 -9.73 13.40 -7.15
N PRO A 506 -9.33 14.46 -7.88
CA PRO A 506 -10.06 14.95 -9.05
C PRO A 506 -10.37 13.84 -10.05
N GLY A 507 -11.54 13.89 -10.67
CA GLY A 507 -12.03 12.84 -11.56
C GLY A 507 -12.86 11.76 -10.85
N GLY A 508 -13.25 11.96 -9.58
CA GLY A 508 -14.09 11.03 -8.82
C GLY A 508 -13.35 9.83 -8.25
N MET A 509 -12.01 9.82 -8.32
CA MET A 509 -11.20 8.74 -7.77
C MET A 509 -10.99 8.89 -6.25
N ASN A 510 -10.71 7.77 -5.57
CA ASN A 510 -10.25 7.75 -4.19
C ASN A 510 -9.02 6.85 -4.08
N LEU A 511 -8.02 7.31 -3.33
CA LEU A 511 -6.84 6.53 -3.00
C LEU A 511 -6.88 6.13 -1.51
N SER A 512 -6.77 4.83 -1.22
CA SER A 512 -6.50 4.36 0.15
C SER A 512 -5.00 4.24 0.40
N PHE A 513 -4.56 4.45 1.65
CA PHE A 513 -3.17 4.27 2.07
C PHE A 513 -3.04 4.11 3.58
N SER A 514 -1.93 3.54 4.06
CA SER A 514 -1.66 3.43 5.51
C SER A 514 -1.38 4.81 6.10
N SER A 515 -2.22 5.27 7.02
CA SER A 515 -2.10 6.58 7.68
C SER A 515 -1.41 6.52 9.05
N GLN A 516 -1.03 5.33 9.50
CA GLN A 516 -0.29 5.09 10.74
C GLN A 516 0.86 4.13 10.46
N GLY A 517 2.00 4.38 11.11
CA GLY A 517 3.15 3.48 11.05
C GLY A 517 3.06 2.39 12.12
N ILE A 518 3.30 1.13 11.75
CA ILE A 518 3.33 0.00 12.66
C ILE A 518 4.73 -0.61 12.67
N TYR A 519 5.23 -0.84 13.88
CA TYR A 519 6.54 -1.44 14.14
C TYR A 519 6.39 -2.50 15.22
N THR A 520 7.29 -3.48 15.25
CA THR A 520 7.35 -4.42 16.38
C THR A 520 7.59 -3.71 17.71
N SER A 521 7.36 -4.36 18.82
CA SER A 521 7.51 -3.73 20.16
C SER A 521 8.93 -3.27 20.49
N ASP A 522 9.94 -3.83 19.83
CA ASP A 522 11.35 -3.44 19.91
C ASP A 522 11.77 -2.41 18.84
N GLY A 523 10.84 -1.97 17.99
CA GLY A 523 11.05 -0.97 16.94
C GLY A 523 11.45 -1.53 15.58
N GLY A 524 11.36 -2.82 15.36
CA GLY A 524 11.61 -3.46 14.07
C GLY A 524 10.57 -3.06 13.02
N GLN A 525 10.99 -2.93 11.78
CA GLN A 525 10.15 -2.59 10.63
C GLN A 525 9.23 -3.75 10.27
N THR A 526 7.92 -3.47 10.12
CA THR A 526 6.93 -4.44 9.62
C THR A 526 6.48 -4.12 8.20
N GLN A 527 6.34 -2.83 7.86
CA GLN A 527 5.91 -2.40 6.52
C GLN A 527 6.86 -2.91 5.44
N ARG A 528 6.32 -3.45 4.36
CA ARG A 528 7.01 -4.08 3.24
C ARG A 528 7.71 -5.41 3.58
N VAL A 529 8.20 -5.59 4.81
CA VAL A 529 8.93 -6.78 5.25
C VAL A 529 7.96 -7.90 5.64
N GLY A 530 6.91 -7.57 6.37
CA GLY A 530 5.99 -8.52 7.00
C GLY A 530 6.52 -9.07 8.31
N LEU A 531 5.70 -9.89 8.95
CA LEU A 531 6.07 -10.67 10.11
C LEU A 531 6.72 -11.97 9.64
N ALA A 532 7.84 -12.34 10.24
CA ALA A 532 8.45 -13.64 10.01
C ALA A 532 7.80 -14.71 10.91
N PRO A 533 7.57 -15.95 10.41
CA PRO A 533 7.15 -17.07 11.23
C PRO A 533 8.30 -17.57 12.12
N ASP A 534 7.95 -18.28 13.19
CA ASP A 534 8.91 -18.98 14.04
C ASP A 534 9.35 -20.30 13.35
N ILE A 535 8.45 -20.89 12.55
CA ILE A 535 8.71 -22.09 11.73
C ILE A 535 8.23 -21.84 10.31
N GLU A 536 9.16 -21.82 9.35
CA GLU A 536 8.84 -21.68 7.94
C GLU A 536 8.26 -22.97 7.37
N VAL A 537 7.12 -22.84 6.69
CA VAL A 537 6.47 -23.92 5.92
C VAL A 537 5.93 -23.30 4.63
N HIS A 538 6.26 -23.91 3.50
CA HIS A 538 5.84 -23.46 2.18
C HIS A 538 4.98 -24.52 1.50
N PRO A 539 3.93 -24.11 0.76
CA PRO A 539 3.20 -25.03 -0.09
C PRO A 539 4.09 -25.49 -1.27
N THR A 540 3.97 -26.78 -1.62
CA THR A 540 4.64 -27.36 -2.79
C THR A 540 3.69 -27.50 -3.96
N ILE A 541 4.21 -27.55 -5.20
CA ILE A 541 3.37 -27.79 -6.40
C ILE A 541 2.67 -29.15 -6.28
N GLU A 542 3.37 -30.17 -5.81
CA GLU A 542 2.79 -31.50 -5.59
C GLU A 542 1.71 -31.50 -4.49
N GLY A 543 1.93 -30.75 -3.40
CA GLY A 543 0.93 -30.57 -2.34
C GLY A 543 -0.33 -29.87 -2.88
N ILE A 544 -0.14 -28.78 -3.63
CA ILE A 544 -1.24 -28.05 -4.29
C ILE A 544 -2.01 -29.00 -5.22
N LYS A 545 -1.32 -29.73 -6.09
CA LYS A 545 -1.92 -30.68 -7.02
C LYS A 545 -2.72 -31.77 -6.32
N ALA A 546 -2.21 -32.29 -5.20
CA ALA A 546 -2.89 -33.27 -4.38
C ALA A 546 -4.03 -32.70 -3.52
N GLY A 547 -4.20 -31.38 -3.50
CA GLY A 547 -5.21 -30.69 -2.66
C GLY A 547 -4.90 -30.74 -1.17
N ARG A 548 -3.62 -30.85 -0.79
CA ARG A 548 -3.18 -30.85 0.61
C ARG A 548 -3.03 -29.41 1.13
N ASP A 549 -3.32 -29.23 2.39
CA ASP A 549 -2.97 -28.03 3.15
C ASP A 549 -1.71 -28.33 4.01
N GLU A 550 -0.54 -28.19 3.40
CA GLU A 550 0.73 -28.57 4.02
C GLU A 550 1.06 -27.71 5.25
N LEU A 551 0.57 -26.47 5.31
CA LEU A 551 0.72 -25.62 6.50
C LEU A 551 -0.13 -26.16 7.66
N MET A 552 -1.39 -26.52 7.38
CA MET A 552 -2.28 -27.12 8.40
C MET A 552 -1.74 -28.48 8.87
N GLU A 553 -1.28 -29.33 7.95
CA GLU A 553 -0.68 -30.63 8.28
C GLU A 553 0.54 -30.45 9.21
N ALA A 554 1.45 -29.52 8.88
CA ALA A 554 2.62 -29.24 9.70
C ALA A 554 2.24 -28.70 11.09
N ALA A 555 1.20 -27.87 11.19
CA ALA A 555 0.70 -27.36 12.47
C ALA A 555 0.16 -28.47 13.38
N VAL A 556 -0.63 -29.39 12.80
CA VAL A 556 -1.16 -30.55 13.53
C VAL A 556 -0.04 -31.45 14.01
N ASP A 557 0.92 -31.79 13.12
CA ASP A 557 2.06 -32.66 13.47
C ASP A 557 2.94 -32.04 14.56
N TYR A 558 3.16 -30.72 14.50
CA TYR A 558 3.90 -30.00 15.54
C TYR A 558 3.19 -30.11 16.91
N ILE A 559 1.89 -29.85 16.97
CA ILE A 559 1.11 -29.93 18.22
C ILE A 559 1.14 -31.36 18.79
N LEU A 560 1.00 -32.38 17.95
CA LEU A 560 1.05 -33.77 18.38
C LEU A 560 2.43 -34.11 18.98
N SER A 561 3.51 -33.65 18.35
CA SER A 561 4.87 -33.87 18.84
C SER A 561 5.16 -33.21 20.21
N GLN A 562 4.53 -32.07 20.50
CA GLN A 562 4.66 -31.39 21.81
C GLN A 562 3.92 -32.13 22.92
N ASN A 563 2.89 -32.90 22.59
CA ASN A 563 2.10 -33.66 23.58
C ASN A 563 2.72 -35.02 23.92
N GLU A 564 3.69 -35.50 23.14
CA GLU A 564 4.41 -36.77 23.39
C GLU A 564 5.61 -36.58 24.34
N ASN A 565 6.03 -35.34 24.60
CA ASN A 565 7.13 -34.98 25.49
C ASN A 565 6.60 -34.52 26.86
#